data_aface175f563a963dae723d7bf6b427a
#
_entry.id   aface175f563a963dae723d7bf6b427a
#
_cell.length_a   1.000
_cell.length_b   1.000
_cell.length_c   1.000
_cell.angle_alpha   90.00
_cell.angle_beta   90.00
_cell.angle_gamma   90.00
#
_symmetry.space_group_name_H-M   'P 1'
#
loop_
_entity.id
_entity.type
_entity.pdbx_description
1 polymer ?
#
loop_
_entity_poly.entity_id
_entity_poly.type
_entity_poly.pdbx_seq_one_letter_code
_entity_poly.pdbx_strand_id
1 'polypeptide(L)'
;MHSFFAFSNFENWGSEDGSIFPLMMKMCKKKKCIIDIGAHIGLTTLPLNSVVSKNSTIFSFEPSDVNNKYLSLHLKKNNIKNVKVIDKLVGRKNSNNILFYELGKPTGMNSIIKTKHKSFIQKKQQVSLDRFIKKNKLKPDLIKIDAEGSEIFILEGAKNILKKYKPDIFLSVHKKHFKALNLSEKNLFKIIKKIGYKIKDSKGNFSKDFNSKEYHLYF
;
A
#
# COMPACT_ATOMS: atom_id res chain seq x y z
N MET A 1 4.68 24.17 1.05
CA MET A 1 5.26 23.99 -0.30
C MET A 1 5.10 22.55 -0.81
N HIS A 2 5.45 21.50 -0.05
CA HIS A 2 5.30 20.10 -0.51
C HIS A 2 3.85 19.64 -0.69
N SER A 3 2.91 20.13 0.13
CA SER A 3 1.49 19.86 -0.05
C SER A 3 0.93 20.47 -1.34
N PHE A 4 1.38 21.67 -1.70
CA PHE A 4 0.97 22.33 -2.94
C PHE A 4 1.38 21.50 -4.17
N PHE A 5 2.59 20.96 -4.20
CA PHE A 5 3.04 20.10 -5.29
C PHE A 5 2.20 18.83 -5.40
N ALA A 6 1.90 18.18 -4.28
CA ALA A 6 1.04 17.00 -4.27
C ALA A 6 -0.38 17.32 -4.78
N PHE A 7 -0.92 18.48 -4.43
CA PHE A 7 -2.24 18.90 -4.89
C PHE A 7 -2.27 19.44 -6.33
N SER A 8 -1.24 20.16 -6.77
CA SER A 8 -1.17 20.69 -8.14
C SER A 8 -1.03 19.61 -9.21
N ASN A 9 -0.47 18.45 -8.87
CA ASN A 9 -0.36 17.32 -9.79
C ASN A 9 -1.44 16.25 -9.55
N PHE A 10 -2.36 16.49 -8.62
CA PHE A 10 -3.36 15.51 -8.23
C PHE A 10 -4.36 15.20 -9.34
N GLU A 11 -4.74 16.18 -10.14
CA GLU A 11 -5.65 16.02 -11.28
C GLU A 11 -5.06 15.08 -12.34
N ASN A 12 -3.73 15.07 -12.46
CA ASN A 12 -3.00 14.22 -13.41
C ASN A 12 -2.47 12.92 -12.76
N TRP A 13 -2.73 12.74 -11.46
CA TRP A 13 -2.26 11.55 -10.76
C TRP A 13 -2.94 10.30 -11.29
N GLY A 14 -2.13 9.38 -11.81
CA GLY A 14 -2.62 8.14 -12.41
C GLY A 14 -3.17 8.28 -13.82
N SER A 15 -3.05 9.45 -14.47
CA SER A 15 -3.35 9.63 -15.89
C SER A 15 -2.21 9.18 -16.81
N GLU A 16 -1.07 8.79 -16.24
CA GLU A 16 0.06 8.23 -17.00
C GLU A 16 -0.37 6.98 -17.76
N ASP A 17 0.07 6.87 -19.02
CA ASP A 17 -0.16 5.69 -19.83
C ASP A 17 0.30 4.42 -19.09
N GLY A 18 -0.63 3.50 -18.88
CA GLY A 18 -0.38 2.24 -18.19
C GLY A 18 -0.51 2.30 -16.66
N SER A 19 -1.02 3.37 -16.07
CA SER A 19 -1.37 3.39 -14.64
C SER A 19 -2.59 2.53 -14.35
N ILE A 20 -2.53 1.76 -13.24
CA ILE A 20 -3.66 0.96 -12.75
C ILE A 20 -4.66 1.79 -11.92
N PHE A 21 -4.32 3.04 -11.63
CA PHE A 21 -5.08 3.90 -10.75
C PHE A 21 -6.55 4.12 -11.20
N PRO A 22 -6.86 4.37 -12.50
CA PRO A 22 -8.23 4.51 -12.95
C PRO A 22 -9.09 3.27 -12.69
N LEU A 23 -8.51 2.07 -12.89
CA LEU A 23 -9.19 0.81 -12.60
C LEU A 23 -9.47 0.68 -11.09
N MET A 24 -8.48 0.99 -10.24
CA MET A 24 -8.62 0.96 -8.79
C MET A 24 -9.73 1.91 -8.33
N MET A 25 -9.78 3.14 -8.84
CA MET A 25 -10.82 4.12 -8.53
C MET A 25 -12.22 3.63 -8.92
N LYS A 26 -12.35 3.04 -10.11
CA LYS A 26 -13.62 2.45 -10.60
C LYS A 26 -14.09 1.33 -9.66
N MET A 27 -13.20 0.40 -9.31
CA MET A 27 -13.52 -0.76 -8.47
C MET A 27 -13.82 -0.34 -7.03
N CYS A 28 -13.15 0.70 -6.53
CA CYS A 28 -13.27 1.17 -5.15
C CYS A 28 -14.69 1.69 -4.82
N LYS A 29 -15.44 2.20 -5.79
CA LYS A 29 -16.79 2.79 -5.60
C LYS A 29 -17.75 1.88 -4.81
N LYS A 30 -17.63 0.56 -4.94
CA LYS A 30 -18.50 -0.44 -4.31
C LYS A 30 -17.88 -1.09 -3.06
N LYS A 31 -16.66 -0.71 -2.69
CA LYS A 31 -15.91 -1.32 -1.58
C LYS A 31 -16.25 -0.65 -0.26
N LYS A 32 -16.32 -1.44 0.82
CA LYS A 32 -16.67 -0.98 2.17
C LYS A 32 -15.50 -0.95 3.14
N CYS A 33 -14.55 -1.87 2.98
CA CYS A 33 -13.38 -1.99 3.85
C CYS A 33 -12.10 -2.03 3.00
N ILE A 34 -11.45 -0.89 2.90
CA ILE A 34 -10.25 -0.71 2.09
C ILE A 34 -9.03 -0.64 2.98
N ILE A 35 -7.95 -1.32 2.58
CA ILE A 35 -6.64 -1.24 3.22
C ILE A 35 -5.68 -0.56 2.24
N ASP A 36 -5.13 0.58 2.61
CA ASP A 36 -4.12 1.32 1.85
C ASP A 36 -2.77 1.20 2.56
N ILE A 37 -1.84 0.41 2.03
CA ILE A 37 -0.51 0.18 2.61
C ILE A 37 0.51 1.00 1.85
N GLY A 38 1.26 1.85 2.57
CA GLY A 38 2.12 2.89 2.02
C GLY A 38 1.28 4.08 1.57
N ALA A 39 0.47 4.60 2.49
CA ALA A 39 -0.47 5.69 2.19
C ALA A 39 0.24 7.03 1.91
N HIS A 40 1.54 7.14 2.26
CA HIS A 40 2.33 8.35 2.05
C HIS A 40 1.62 9.58 2.67
N ILE A 41 1.61 10.69 1.98
CA ILE A 41 0.88 11.91 2.39
C ILE A 41 -0.62 11.89 2.02
N GLY A 42 -1.13 10.73 1.55
CA GLY A 42 -2.53 10.52 1.17
C GLY A 42 -2.80 10.52 -0.33
N LEU A 43 -1.76 10.38 -1.18
CA LEU A 43 -1.89 10.44 -2.65
C LEU A 43 -2.87 9.40 -3.22
N THR A 44 -3.00 8.26 -2.55
CA THR A 44 -4.01 7.23 -2.89
C THR A 44 -5.23 7.33 -1.99
N THR A 45 -5.03 7.50 -0.68
CA THR A 45 -6.11 7.56 0.32
C THR A 45 -7.18 8.61 0.00
N LEU A 46 -6.76 9.84 -0.37
CA LEU A 46 -7.72 10.93 -0.63
C LEU A 46 -8.60 10.66 -1.86
N PRO A 47 -8.04 10.29 -3.03
CA PRO A 47 -8.87 9.93 -4.17
C PRO A 47 -9.79 8.74 -3.90
N LEU A 48 -9.28 7.69 -3.26
CA LEU A 48 -10.14 6.55 -2.88
C LEU A 48 -11.31 7.03 -2.02
N ASN A 49 -11.05 7.91 -1.04
CA ASN A 49 -12.09 8.45 -0.19
C ASN A 49 -13.14 9.27 -0.96
N SER A 50 -12.76 9.97 -2.03
CA SER A 50 -13.70 10.79 -2.82
C SER A 50 -14.71 9.95 -3.61
N VAL A 51 -14.43 8.68 -3.88
CA VAL A 51 -15.28 7.79 -4.69
C VAL A 51 -16.00 6.71 -3.91
N VAL A 52 -15.57 6.43 -2.68
CA VAL A 52 -16.22 5.41 -1.84
C VAL A 52 -17.49 5.94 -1.17
N SER A 53 -18.37 5.04 -0.77
CA SER A 53 -19.54 5.36 0.05
C SER A 53 -19.12 5.96 1.40
N LYS A 54 -19.95 6.86 1.96
CA LYS A 54 -19.77 7.40 3.31
C LYS A 54 -19.71 6.31 4.40
N ASN A 55 -20.31 5.15 4.15
CA ASN A 55 -20.30 3.99 5.04
C ASN A 55 -19.07 3.10 4.86
N SER A 56 -18.17 3.45 3.94
CA SER A 56 -16.90 2.74 3.75
C SER A 56 -15.85 3.23 4.75
N THR A 57 -14.94 2.36 5.13
CA THR A 57 -13.79 2.72 5.96
C THR A 57 -12.50 2.40 5.24
N ILE A 58 -11.56 3.33 5.23
CA ILE A 58 -10.21 3.15 4.70
C ILE A 58 -9.24 3.09 5.88
N PHE A 59 -8.41 2.04 5.93
CA PHE A 59 -7.32 1.89 6.90
C PHE A 59 -6.01 2.16 6.18
N SER A 60 -5.41 3.31 6.43
CA SER A 60 -4.21 3.81 5.75
C SER A 60 -2.99 3.58 6.63
N PHE A 61 -2.10 2.67 6.21
CA PHE A 61 -0.84 2.38 6.89
C PHE A 61 0.27 3.25 6.34
N GLU A 62 0.85 4.06 7.20
CA GLU A 62 2.01 4.92 6.88
C GLU A 62 2.94 5.00 8.10
N PRO A 63 4.10 4.36 8.04
CA PRO A 63 5.03 4.31 9.17
C PRO A 63 5.91 5.57 9.32
N SER A 64 6.08 6.39 8.26
CA SER A 64 6.88 7.61 8.35
C SER A 64 6.16 8.69 9.17
N ASP A 65 6.81 9.20 10.21
CA ASP A 65 6.24 10.24 11.06
C ASP A 65 5.95 11.51 10.26
N VAL A 66 6.83 11.84 9.31
CA VAL A 66 6.68 13.02 8.45
C VAL A 66 5.49 12.84 7.50
N ASN A 67 5.42 11.73 6.78
CA ASN A 67 4.31 11.45 5.87
C ASN A 67 2.98 11.37 6.62
N ASN A 68 2.96 10.70 7.76
CA ASN A 68 1.78 10.52 8.61
C ASN A 68 1.22 11.86 9.10
N LYS A 69 2.10 12.80 9.50
CA LYS A 69 1.72 14.16 9.87
C LYS A 69 1.01 14.88 8.72
N TYR A 70 1.55 14.80 7.50
CA TYR A 70 0.91 15.39 6.32
C TYR A 70 -0.39 14.70 5.95
N LEU A 71 -0.45 13.36 5.95
CA LEU A 71 -1.67 12.59 5.73
C LEU A 71 -2.77 13.04 6.69
N SER A 72 -2.47 13.09 7.98
CA SER A 72 -3.41 13.52 9.03
C SER A 72 -3.89 14.96 8.82
N LEU A 73 -3.00 15.87 8.42
CA LEU A 73 -3.35 17.25 8.08
C LEU A 73 -4.29 17.32 6.87
N HIS A 74 -4.01 16.56 5.82
CA HIS A 74 -4.85 16.52 4.62
C HIS A 74 -6.25 15.98 4.94
N LEU A 75 -6.35 14.91 5.74
CA LEU A 75 -7.63 14.37 6.18
C LEU A 75 -8.44 15.41 6.96
N LYS A 76 -7.79 16.10 7.91
CA LYS A 76 -8.41 17.17 8.70
C LYS A 76 -8.90 18.32 7.82
N LYS A 77 -8.07 18.82 6.90
CA LYS A 77 -8.41 19.94 6.00
C LYS A 77 -9.57 19.62 5.04
N ASN A 78 -9.73 18.35 4.68
CA ASN A 78 -10.82 17.89 3.81
C ASN A 78 -12.03 17.34 4.60
N ASN A 79 -12.07 17.48 5.94
CA ASN A 79 -13.14 16.97 6.80
C ASN A 79 -13.42 15.46 6.62
N ILE A 80 -12.39 14.67 6.31
CA ILE A 80 -12.49 13.22 6.08
C ILE A 80 -12.48 12.50 7.44
N LYS A 81 -13.55 11.74 7.73
CA LYS A 81 -13.75 11.06 9.03
C LYS A 81 -13.72 9.53 8.93
N ASN A 82 -13.88 8.97 7.74
CA ASN A 82 -13.95 7.54 7.50
C ASN A 82 -12.60 6.91 7.11
N VAL A 83 -11.51 7.65 7.27
CA VAL A 83 -10.12 7.15 7.14
C VAL A 83 -9.51 6.99 8.52
N LYS A 84 -8.91 5.81 8.77
CA LYS A 84 -8.16 5.50 10.00
C LYS A 84 -6.69 5.37 9.65
N VAL A 85 -5.87 6.29 10.13
CA VAL A 85 -4.42 6.28 9.93
C VAL A 85 -3.78 5.36 10.94
N ILE A 86 -2.89 4.48 10.48
CA ILE A 86 -2.20 3.47 11.28
C ILE A 86 -0.69 3.69 11.13
N ASP A 87 -0.05 4.21 12.17
CA ASP A 87 1.40 4.41 12.24
C ASP A 87 2.12 3.08 12.51
N LYS A 88 2.11 2.19 11.52
CA LYS A 88 2.79 0.89 11.61
C LYS A 88 3.22 0.42 10.24
N LEU A 89 4.35 -0.28 10.23
CA LEU A 89 4.74 -1.11 9.10
C LEU A 89 3.78 -2.30 8.97
N VAL A 90 3.57 -2.72 7.74
CA VAL A 90 2.91 -4.01 7.45
C VAL A 90 3.96 -4.98 6.92
N GLY A 91 3.96 -6.22 7.42
CA GLY A 91 4.93 -7.21 7.00
C GLY A 91 4.56 -8.65 7.38
N ARG A 92 5.56 -9.54 7.38
CA ARG A 92 5.37 -10.99 7.56
C ARG A 92 4.79 -11.36 8.93
N LYS A 93 5.24 -10.69 9.98
CA LYS A 93 4.87 -10.96 11.38
C LYS A 93 4.85 -9.68 12.20
N ASN A 94 4.30 -9.75 13.40
CA ASN A 94 4.37 -8.65 14.34
C ASN A 94 5.79 -8.50 14.90
N SER A 95 6.23 -7.27 15.04
CA SER A 95 7.51 -6.90 15.64
C SER A 95 7.44 -5.48 16.19
N ASN A 96 8.18 -5.19 17.25
CA ASN A 96 8.25 -3.85 17.83
C ASN A 96 9.53 -3.08 17.42
N ASN A 97 10.46 -3.72 16.73
CA ASN A 97 11.81 -3.18 16.50
C ASN A 97 12.27 -3.38 15.05
N ILE A 98 11.47 -2.98 14.07
CA ILE A 98 11.91 -2.99 12.67
C ILE A 98 12.66 -1.70 12.39
N LEU A 99 13.87 -1.81 11.86
CA LEU A 99 14.62 -0.64 11.40
C LEU A 99 13.94 -0.06 10.17
N PHE A 100 13.65 1.22 10.25
CA PHE A 100 13.01 1.99 9.17
C PHE A 100 13.88 3.20 8.85
N TYR A 101 14.18 3.38 7.57
CA TYR A 101 15.04 4.45 7.06
C TYR A 101 14.17 5.57 6.52
N GLU A 102 14.20 6.72 7.18
CA GLU A 102 13.38 7.90 6.88
C GLU A 102 14.25 9.06 6.42
N LEU A 103 13.85 9.73 5.34
CA LEU A 103 14.63 10.82 4.75
C LEU A 103 14.35 12.19 5.40
N GLY A 104 13.49 12.27 6.41
CA GLY A 104 13.19 13.50 7.13
C GLY A 104 12.39 14.54 6.36
N LYS A 105 11.84 14.18 5.21
CA LYS A 105 10.96 14.99 4.36
C LYS A 105 9.84 14.13 3.78
N PRO A 106 8.73 14.73 3.32
CA PRO A 106 7.67 13.97 2.64
C PRO A 106 8.22 13.28 1.39
N THR A 107 8.20 11.96 1.38
CA THR A 107 8.71 11.16 0.25
C THR A 107 8.18 9.74 0.29
N GLY A 108 7.97 9.13 -0.88
CA GLY A 108 7.67 7.70 -1.03
C GLY A 108 8.89 6.80 -0.84
N MET A 109 10.10 7.33 -0.71
CA MET A 109 11.34 6.54 -0.68
C MET A 109 11.73 6.03 0.72
N ASN A 110 10.92 6.28 1.75
CA ASN A 110 11.11 5.74 3.09
C ASN A 110 10.89 4.21 3.06
N SER A 111 11.80 3.44 3.67
CA SER A 111 11.79 1.98 3.52
C SER A 111 12.45 1.26 4.69
N ILE A 112 12.22 -0.05 4.80
CA ILE A 112 13.00 -0.94 5.66
C ILE A 112 14.39 -1.26 5.08
N ILE A 113 14.67 -0.79 3.87
CA ILE A 113 15.93 -1.00 3.16
C ILE A 113 16.79 0.25 3.25
N LYS A 114 18.03 0.10 3.69
CA LYS A 114 19.01 1.18 3.67
C LYS A 114 19.34 1.56 2.23
N THR A 115 19.10 2.79 1.86
CA THR A 115 19.45 3.37 0.55
C THR A 115 20.76 4.15 0.63
N LYS A 116 21.24 4.64 -0.53
CA LYS A 116 22.44 5.52 -0.59
C LYS A 116 22.17 6.93 -0.04
N HIS A 117 20.89 7.28 0.14
CA HIS A 117 20.51 8.60 0.65
C HIS A 117 20.76 8.70 2.17
N LYS A 118 21.17 9.89 2.62
CA LYS A 118 21.25 10.19 4.06
C LYS A 118 19.85 10.02 4.67
N SER A 119 19.74 9.16 5.68
CA SER A 119 18.48 8.81 6.31
C SER A 119 18.63 8.75 7.84
N PHE A 120 17.55 9.04 8.53
CA PHE A 120 17.42 8.78 9.96
C PHE A 120 16.92 7.35 10.16
N ILE A 121 17.47 6.66 11.15
CA ILE A 121 17.05 5.31 11.48
C ILE A 121 16.08 5.38 12.65
N GLN A 122 14.89 4.84 12.47
CA GLN A 122 13.88 4.72 13.51
C GLN A 122 13.53 3.23 13.73
N LYS A 123 13.11 2.91 14.96
CA LYS A 123 12.52 1.60 15.27
C LYS A 123 11.01 1.73 15.18
N LYS A 124 10.39 1.03 14.24
CA LYS A 124 8.93 1.06 14.02
C LYS A 124 8.28 -0.26 14.41
N GLN A 125 7.03 -0.16 14.84
CA GLN A 125 6.19 -1.32 15.04
C GLN A 125 5.75 -1.88 13.69
N GLN A 126 5.71 -3.19 13.58
CA GLN A 126 5.20 -3.92 12.42
C GLN A 126 4.05 -4.83 12.84
N VAL A 127 3.03 -4.90 11.99
CA VAL A 127 1.94 -5.85 12.14
C VAL A 127 1.82 -6.74 10.90
N SER A 128 1.34 -7.97 11.07
CA SER A 128 0.85 -8.74 9.94
C SER A 128 -0.63 -8.40 9.69
N LEU A 129 -1.04 -8.36 8.41
CA LEU A 129 -2.44 -8.11 8.09
C LEU A 129 -3.37 -9.17 8.68
N ASP A 130 -2.96 -10.43 8.68
CA ASP A 130 -3.74 -11.51 9.30
C ASP A 130 -4.13 -11.17 10.75
N ARG A 131 -3.16 -10.70 11.55
CA ARG A 131 -3.42 -10.33 12.95
C ARG A 131 -4.22 -9.05 13.08
N PHE A 132 -3.89 -8.02 12.28
CA PHE A 132 -4.59 -6.74 12.32
C PHE A 132 -6.08 -6.91 11.99
N ILE A 133 -6.38 -7.59 10.88
CA ILE A 133 -7.74 -7.84 10.39
C ILE A 133 -8.53 -8.70 11.39
N LYS A 134 -7.92 -9.76 11.95
CA LYS A 134 -8.55 -10.61 12.97
C LYS A 134 -8.87 -9.83 14.25
N LYS A 135 -7.90 -9.07 14.78
CA LYS A 135 -8.06 -8.27 16.00
C LYS A 135 -9.19 -7.24 15.88
N ASN A 136 -9.30 -6.60 14.73
CA ASN A 136 -10.28 -5.54 14.49
C ASN A 136 -11.59 -6.06 13.86
N LYS A 137 -11.75 -7.38 13.67
CA LYS A 137 -12.94 -8.05 13.10
C LYS A 137 -13.32 -7.47 11.72
N LEU A 138 -12.32 -7.14 10.90
CA LEU A 138 -12.52 -6.52 9.59
C LEU A 138 -12.75 -7.57 8.49
N LYS A 139 -13.38 -7.13 7.40
CA LYS A 139 -13.58 -7.92 6.17
C LYS A 139 -13.12 -7.07 5.00
N PRO A 140 -11.80 -7.07 4.68
CA PRO A 140 -11.28 -6.25 3.58
C PRO A 140 -11.80 -6.76 2.25
N ASP A 141 -12.20 -5.84 1.40
CA ASP A 141 -12.68 -6.10 0.05
C ASP A 141 -11.83 -5.43 -1.05
N LEU A 142 -10.89 -4.57 -0.64
CA LEU A 142 -9.83 -4.03 -1.50
C LEU A 142 -8.57 -3.75 -0.66
N ILE A 143 -7.40 -4.11 -1.20
CA ILE A 143 -6.10 -3.82 -0.59
C ILE A 143 -5.20 -3.16 -1.65
N LYS A 144 -4.65 -1.99 -1.38
CA LYS A 144 -3.54 -1.41 -2.14
C LYS A 144 -2.25 -1.68 -1.38
N ILE A 145 -1.21 -2.10 -2.10
CA ILE A 145 0.14 -2.37 -1.56
C ILE A 145 1.15 -1.61 -2.40
N ASP A 146 1.84 -0.68 -1.76
CA ASP A 146 2.91 0.11 -2.33
C ASP A 146 3.90 0.44 -1.21
N ALA A 147 4.85 -0.46 -0.97
CA ALA A 147 5.62 -0.48 0.28
C ALA A 147 7.14 -0.63 0.06
N GLU A 148 7.64 -0.09 -1.06
CA GLU A 148 9.07 0.10 -1.33
C GLU A 148 9.93 -1.15 -1.01
N GLY A 149 9.49 -2.32 -1.54
CA GLY A 149 10.20 -3.60 -1.44
C GLY A 149 9.67 -4.57 -0.39
N SER A 150 8.70 -4.18 0.44
CA SER A 150 8.10 -5.06 1.47
C SER A 150 6.94 -5.92 0.95
N GLU A 151 6.60 -5.87 -0.32
CA GLU A 151 5.39 -6.47 -0.93
C GLU A 151 5.28 -7.96 -0.63
N ILE A 152 6.38 -8.71 -0.77
CA ILE A 152 6.42 -10.15 -0.51
C ILE A 152 6.12 -10.44 0.97
N PHE A 153 6.71 -9.68 1.89
CA PHE A 153 6.49 -9.84 3.33
C PHE A 153 5.05 -9.51 3.73
N ILE A 154 4.46 -8.51 3.09
CA ILE A 154 3.06 -8.12 3.30
C ILE A 154 2.13 -9.26 2.86
N LEU A 155 2.32 -9.80 1.65
CA LEU A 155 1.53 -10.93 1.15
C LEU A 155 1.70 -12.18 2.02
N GLU A 156 2.90 -12.44 2.52
CA GLU A 156 3.16 -13.53 3.46
C GLU A 156 2.43 -13.37 4.80
N GLY A 157 2.36 -12.12 5.32
CA GLY A 157 1.65 -11.79 6.56
C GLY A 157 0.14 -11.63 6.41
N ALA A 158 -0.38 -11.78 5.18
CA ALA A 158 -1.80 -11.65 4.84
C ALA A 158 -2.44 -12.97 4.35
N LYS A 159 -1.70 -14.07 4.30
CA LYS A 159 -2.11 -15.33 3.64
C LYS A 159 -3.51 -15.81 4.02
N ASN A 160 -3.83 -15.75 5.30
CA ASN A 160 -5.09 -16.29 5.81
C ASN A 160 -6.27 -15.40 5.41
N ILE A 161 -6.13 -14.08 5.56
CA ILE A 161 -7.18 -13.12 5.20
C ILE A 161 -7.38 -13.05 3.69
N LEU A 162 -6.32 -13.18 2.90
CA LEU A 162 -6.38 -13.19 1.46
C LEU A 162 -7.15 -14.41 0.94
N LYS A 163 -6.88 -15.60 1.47
CA LYS A 163 -7.63 -16.81 1.14
C LYS A 163 -9.08 -16.75 1.61
N LYS A 164 -9.33 -16.16 2.79
CA LYS A 164 -10.67 -16.11 3.39
C LYS A 164 -11.58 -15.09 2.73
N TYR A 165 -11.11 -13.86 2.54
CA TYR A 165 -11.95 -12.75 2.09
C TYR A 165 -11.79 -12.43 0.60
N LYS A 166 -10.72 -12.89 -0.03
CA LYS A 166 -10.44 -12.74 -1.47
C LYS A 166 -10.59 -11.28 -1.96
N PRO A 167 -10.00 -10.29 -1.24
CA PRO A 167 -10.08 -8.90 -1.69
C PRO A 167 -9.37 -8.72 -3.03
N ASP A 168 -9.82 -7.73 -3.81
CA ASP A 168 -9.00 -7.24 -4.93
C ASP A 168 -7.72 -6.60 -4.38
N ILE A 169 -6.56 -6.86 -5.02
CA ILE A 169 -5.28 -6.29 -4.59
C ILE A 169 -4.70 -5.48 -5.73
N PHE A 170 -4.39 -4.22 -5.45
CA PHE A 170 -3.59 -3.36 -6.33
C PHE A 170 -2.18 -3.31 -5.78
N LEU A 171 -1.23 -3.83 -6.55
CA LEU A 171 0.15 -4.08 -6.13
C LEU A 171 1.13 -3.28 -6.97
N SER A 172 1.86 -2.36 -6.33
CA SER A 172 3.08 -1.77 -6.90
C SER A 172 4.27 -2.67 -6.62
N VAL A 173 5.14 -2.91 -7.61
CA VAL A 173 6.27 -3.86 -7.51
C VAL A 173 7.61 -3.13 -7.63
N HIS A 174 8.39 -3.15 -6.57
CA HIS A 174 9.68 -2.46 -6.46
C HIS A 174 10.86 -3.45 -6.59
N LYS A 175 11.04 -4.03 -7.79
CA LYS A 175 12.05 -5.08 -8.06
C LYS A 175 13.46 -4.73 -7.62
N LYS A 176 13.88 -3.45 -7.80
CA LYS A 176 15.23 -3.00 -7.41
C LYS A 176 15.52 -3.23 -5.91
N HIS A 177 14.49 -3.30 -5.08
CA HIS A 177 14.62 -3.51 -3.64
C HIS A 177 14.70 -4.98 -3.25
N PHE A 178 14.23 -5.89 -4.10
CA PHE A 178 14.21 -7.33 -3.78
C PHE A 178 15.60 -7.90 -3.53
N LYS A 179 16.59 -7.50 -4.35
CA LYS A 179 17.97 -7.97 -4.19
C LYS A 179 18.55 -7.65 -2.80
N ALA A 180 18.27 -6.46 -2.27
CA ALA A 180 18.73 -6.03 -0.95
C ALA A 180 18.12 -6.87 0.20
N LEU A 181 17.00 -7.53 -0.06
CA LEU A 181 16.28 -8.39 0.89
C LEU A 181 16.51 -9.90 0.63
N ASN A 182 17.45 -10.25 -0.25
CA ASN A 182 17.67 -11.62 -0.73
C ASN A 182 16.40 -12.26 -1.33
N LEU A 183 15.60 -11.44 -2.01
CA LEU A 183 14.35 -11.81 -2.67
C LEU A 183 14.45 -11.60 -4.18
N SER A 184 13.48 -12.15 -4.91
CA SER A 184 13.37 -12.04 -6.36
C SER A 184 11.90 -11.98 -6.81
N GLU A 185 11.67 -11.65 -8.07
CA GLU A 185 10.36 -11.74 -8.71
C GLU A 185 9.78 -13.17 -8.64
N LYS A 186 10.62 -14.19 -8.69
CA LYS A 186 10.20 -15.59 -8.53
C LYS A 186 9.56 -15.84 -7.15
N ASN A 187 10.08 -15.20 -6.09
CA ASN A 187 9.50 -15.30 -4.75
C ASN A 187 8.12 -14.62 -4.71
N LEU A 188 7.97 -13.45 -5.35
CA LEU A 188 6.69 -12.75 -5.45
C LEU A 188 5.68 -13.60 -6.21
N PHE A 189 6.05 -14.15 -7.37
CA PHE A 189 5.18 -15.01 -8.16
C PHE A 189 4.76 -16.27 -7.39
N LYS A 190 5.71 -16.90 -6.70
CA LYS A 190 5.45 -18.09 -5.87
C LYS A 190 4.42 -17.82 -4.78
N ILE A 191 4.53 -16.68 -4.06
CA ILE A 191 3.58 -16.36 -3.01
C ILE A 191 2.19 -16.05 -3.57
N ILE A 192 2.09 -15.27 -4.66
CA ILE A 192 0.81 -14.95 -5.31
C ILE A 192 0.10 -16.23 -5.77
N LYS A 193 0.83 -17.15 -6.43
CA LYS A 193 0.29 -18.45 -6.82
C LYS A 193 -0.15 -19.29 -5.62
N LYS A 194 0.64 -19.30 -4.53
CA LYS A 194 0.34 -20.06 -3.31
C LYS A 194 -0.94 -19.59 -2.61
N ILE A 195 -1.23 -18.29 -2.68
CA ILE A 195 -2.47 -17.74 -2.12
C ILE A 195 -3.68 -17.86 -3.05
N GLY A 196 -3.47 -18.31 -4.31
CA GLY A 196 -4.53 -18.60 -5.29
C GLY A 196 -4.94 -17.42 -6.15
N TYR A 197 -4.13 -16.35 -6.22
CA TYR A 197 -4.44 -15.16 -7.01
C TYR A 197 -3.92 -15.26 -8.44
N LYS A 198 -4.65 -14.68 -9.37
CA LYS A 198 -4.26 -14.40 -10.76
C LYS A 198 -3.74 -12.97 -10.85
N ILE A 199 -2.95 -12.69 -11.88
CA ILE A 199 -2.28 -11.40 -12.06
C ILE A 199 -2.69 -10.80 -13.39
N LYS A 200 -3.10 -9.54 -13.40
CA LYS A 200 -3.24 -8.69 -14.57
C LYS A 200 -2.30 -7.48 -14.46
N ASP A 201 -1.72 -7.08 -15.58
CA ASP A 201 -0.99 -5.83 -15.69
C ASP A 201 -1.96 -4.62 -15.70
N SER A 202 -1.41 -3.42 -15.76
CA SER A 202 -2.19 -2.18 -15.83
C SER A 202 -3.05 -2.03 -17.09
N LYS A 203 -2.75 -2.78 -18.16
CA LYS A 203 -3.54 -2.84 -19.40
C LYS A 203 -4.64 -3.90 -19.35
N GLY A 204 -4.72 -4.67 -18.26
CA GLY A 204 -5.71 -5.73 -18.08
C GLY A 204 -5.33 -7.09 -18.67
N ASN A 205 -4.11 -7.23 -19.21
CA ASN A 205 -3.62 -8.49 -19.75
C ASN A 205 -3.16 -9.42 -18.63
N PHE A 206 -3.35 -10.73 -18.80
CA PHE A 206 -2.78 -11.71 -17.90
C PHE A 206 -1.26 -11.62 -17.90
N SER A 207 -0.67 -11.47 -16.73
CA SER A 207 0.78 -11.35 -16.60
C SER A 207 1.41 -12.63 -16.05
N LYS A 208 2.48 -13.05 -16.71
CA LYS A 208 3.33 -14.18 -16.29
C LYS A 208 4.67 -13.68 -15.70
N ASP A 209 4.88 -12.39 -15.72
CA ASP A 209 6.08 -11.69 -15.22
C ASP A 209 5.72 -10.37 -14.55
N PHE A 210 6.74 -9.62 -14.12
CA PHE A 210 6.56 -8.32 -13.48
C PHE A 210 7.27 -7.22 -14.29
N ASN A 211 6.96 -7.10 -15.60
CA ASN A 211 7.54 -6.07 -16.48
C ASN A 211 6.89 -4.69 -16.31
N SER A 212 5.66 -4.64 -15.80
CA SER A 212 5.01 -3.39 -15.38
C SER A 212 5.42 -3.02 -13.95
N LYS A 213 5.07 -1.79 -13.52
CA LYS A 213 5.24 -1.35 -12.14
C LYS A 213 4.07 -1.74 -11.25
N GLU A 214 2.87 -1.83 -11.81
CA GLU A 214 1.61 -2.01 -11.09
C GLU A 214 0.80 -3.17 -11.64
N TYR A 215 0.09 -3.87 -10.76
CA TYR A 215 -0.67 -5.08 -11.06
C TYR A 215 -1.97 -5.11 -10.28
N HIS A 216 -3.01 -5.69 -10.91
CA HIS A 216 -4.23 -6.11 -10.26
C HIS A 216 -4.18 -7.61 -9.99
N LEU A 217 -4.21 -7.97 -8.72
CA LEU A 217 -4.35 -9.37 -8.30
C LEU A 217 -5.81 -9.64 -7.93
N TYR A 218 -6.36 -10.70 -8.46
CA TYR A 218 -7.74 -11.10 -8.23
C TYR A 218 -7.84 -12.64 -8.10
N PHE A 219 -8.92 -13.11 -7.51
CA PHE A 219 -9.10 -14.53 -7.17
C PHE A 219 -9.82 -15.28 -8.30
#